data_0f7855b73279acd75ec814b253b6119e
#
_entry.id   0f7855b73279acd75ec814b253b6119e
#
_cell.length_a   1.000
_cell.length_b   1.000
_cell.length_c   1.000
_cell.angle_alpha   90.00
_cell.angle_beta   90.00
_cell.angle_gamma   90.00
#
_symmetry.space_group_name_H-M   'P 1'
#
loop_
_entity.id
_entity.type
_entity.pdbx_description
1 polymer ?
#
loop_
_entity_poly.entity_id
_entity_poly.type
_entity_poly.pdbx_seq_one_letter_code
_entity_poly.pdbx_strand_id
1 'polypeptide(L)'
;FDKTVFDMGFEGDDTLVLTAASPDGTDGFPGNAELEVRYSLAGTGLMIQYTLTTDAPTVANITNHSYFNLNGHASGSVLGHRLSLAAPAYLETDAGSIPTGRKIAVAGTPMDFTEEKTIGRDINADYPALKQCSGYDHCYVIADSGLRHTAWLTGPETGIRMETLTTQPGVQLYTSNFLKSATACKDGASYGQYSAVCLETQDFPD
;
A
#
# COMPACT_ATOMS: atom_id res chain seq x y z
N PHE A 1 4.80 10.94 10.81
CA PHE A 1 4.69 9.78 11.74
C PHE A 1 5.65 8.62 11.40
N ASP A 2 6.23 8.54 10.22
CA ASP A 2 7.13 7.45 9.78
C ASP A 2 8.39 7.26 10.65
N LYS A 3 8.81 8.30 11.37
CA LYS A 3 9.97 8.29 12.28
C LYS A 3 9.60 8.53 13.74
N THR A 4 8.31 8.60 14.04
CA THR A 4 7.82 8.83 15.40
C THR A 4 7.86 7.51 16.17
N VAL A 5 8.32 7.55 17.40
CA VAL A 5 8.22 6.42 18.32
C VAL A 5 6.80 6.41 18.87
N PHE A 6 6.09 5.31 18.69
CA PHE A 6 4.75 5.13 19.20
C PHE A 6 4.77 4.52 20.58
N ASP A 7 3.86 5.00 21.44
CA ASP A 7 3.49 4.27 22.65
C ASP A 7 2.67 3.04 22.26
N MET A 8 2.84 1.93 22.99
CA MET A 8 2.25 0.64 22.67
C MET A 8 1.46 0.08 23.84
N GLY A 9 0.26 -0.37 23.56
CA GLY A 9 -0.60 -1.09 24.51
C GLY A 9 -1.31 -2.27 23.86
N PHE A 10 -1.90 -3.13 24.68
CA PHE A 10 -2.72 -4.25 24.23
C PHE A 10 -4.13 -4.14 24.80
N GLU A 11 -5.12 -4.46 23.99
CA GLU A 11 -6.50 -4.66 24.42
C GLU A 11 -6.90 -6.11 24.17
N GLY A 12 -7.07 -6.87 25.24
CA GLY A 12 -7.23 -8.33 25.14
C GLY A 12 -5.97 -9.01 24.62
N ASP A 13 -6.15 -10.16 23.96
CA ASP A 13 -5.05 -11.00 23.48
C ASP A 13 -4.81 -10.82 21.96
N ASP A 14 -5.65 -10.07 21.26
CA ASP A 14 -5.69 -10.01 19.81
C ASP A 14 -5.61 -8.60 19.22
N THR A 15 -5.55 -7.56 20.05
CA THR A 15 -5.51 -6.17 19.60
C THR A 15 -4.29 -5.43 20.15
N LEU A 16 -3.44 -4.96 19.24
CA LEU A 16 -2.35 -4.02 19.50
C LEU A 16 -2.83 -2.60 19.24
N VAL A 17 -2.62 -1.70 20.18
CA VAL A 17 -2.91 -0.26 20.06
C VAL A 17 -1.61 0.52 20.08
N LEU A 18 -1.38 1.34 19.08
CA LEU A 18 -0.26 2.25 18.95
C LEU A 18 -0.76 3.68 18.97
N THR A 19 -0.13 4.55 19.78
CA THR A 19 -0.49 5.97 19.85
C THR A 19 0.72 6.86 19.64
N ALA A 20 0.53 7.99 18.99
CA ALA A 20 1.56 8.99 18.79
C ALA A 20 0.94 10.39 18.68
N ALA A 21 1.66 11.38 19.20
CA ALA A 21 1.30 12.78 19.08
C ALA A 21 2.23 13.51 18.10
N SER A 22 1.67 14.45 17.36
CA SER A 22 2.41 15.39 16.51
C SER A 22 2.05 16.81 16.94
N PRO A 23 2.97 17.54 17.57
CA PRO A 23 2.75 18.93 17.96
C PRO A 23 2.48 19.86 16.78
N ASP A 24 1.75 20.94 17.02
CA ASP A 24 1.51 22.00 16.03
C ASP A 24 2.79 22.45 15.34
N GLY A 25 2.75 22.56 14.00
CA GLY A 25 3.88 22.97 13.18
C GLY A 25 4.89 21.86 12.85
N THR A 26 4.73 20.65 13.38
CA THR A 26 5.61 19.50 13.03
C THR A 26 5.50 19.24 11.52
N ASP A 27 6.66 19.17 10.84
CA ASP A 27 6.77 18.99 9.38
C ASP A 27 5.96 20.03 8.57
N GLY A 28 5.59 21.16 9.18
CA GLY A 28 4.81 22.24 8.56
C GLY A 28 3.28 22.06 8.64
N PHE A 29 2.79 20.99 9.26
CA PHE A 29 1.35 20.76 9.44
C PHE A 29 0.80 21.52 10.64
N PRO A 30 -0.36 22.25 10.49
CA PRO A 30 -0.98 22.97 11.59
C PRO A 30 -1.73 22.01 12.51
N GLY A 31 -1.84 22.41 13.78
CA GLY A 31 -2.62 21.75 14.83
C GLY A 31 -1.84 20.66 15.54
N ASN A 32 -2.18 20.47 16.81
CA ASN A 32 -1.75 19.30 17.56
C ASN A 32 -2.58 18.10 17.10
N ALA A 33 -1.93 17.03 16.67
CA ALA A 33 -2.59 15.83 16.20
C ALA A 33 -2.24 14.62 17.06
N GLU A 34 -3.24 13.82 17.38
CA GLU A 34 -3.09 12.53 18.07
C GLU A 34 -3.53 11.41 17.12
N LEU A 35 -2.63 10.49 16.82
CA LEU A 35 -2.87 9.32 15.98
C LEU A 35 -2.97 8.07 16.86
N GLU A 36 -4.06 7.33 16.70
CA GLU A 36 -4.20 5.96 17.18
C GLU A 36 -4.24 5.00 16.01
N VAL A 37 -3.45 3.93 16.05
CA VAL A 37 -3.48 2.82 15.10
C VAL A 37 -3.77 1.53 15.86
N ARG A 38 -4.82 0.83 15.45
CA ARG A 38 -5.25 -0.44 16.05
C ARG A 38 -5.03 -1.57 15.05
N TYR A 39 -4.29 -2.58 15.48
CA TYR A 39 -4.10 -3.82 14.74
C TYR A 39 -4.86 -4.93 15.46
N SER A 40 -5.92 -5.45 14.87
CA SER A 40 -6.75 -6.50 15.49
C SER A 40 -6.78 -7.76 14.64
N LEU A 41 -6.61 -8.91 15.28
CA LEU A 41 -6.75 -10.21 14.64
C LEU A 41 -8.22 -10.67 14.72
N ALA A 42 -8.80 -11.06 13.59
CA ALA A 42 -10.14 -11.61 13.50
C ALA A 42 -10.14 -12.87 12.62
N GLY A 43 -10.06 -14.02 13.26
CA GLY A 43 -9.87 -15.29 12.53
C GLY A 43 -8.55 -15.29 11.75
N THR A 44 -8.62 -15.36 10.43
CA THR A 44 -7.46 -15.28 9.52
C THR A 44 -7.21 -13.87 8.99
N GLY A 45 -7.97 -12.88 9.43
CA GLY A 45 -7.87 -11.50 9.00
C GLY A 45 -7.09 -10.62 9.97
N LEU A 46 -6.42 -9.62 9.42
CA LEU A 46 -5.83 -8.52 10.15
C LEU A 46 -6.61 -7.24 9.82
N MET A 47 -7.21 -6.62 10.82
CA MET A 47 -7.86 -5.32 10.69
C MET A 47 -6.91 -4.23 11.18
N ILE A 48 -6.77 -3.17 10.38
CA ILE A 48 -5.99 -1.99 10.73
C ILE A 48 -6.95 -0.81 10.73
N GLN A 49 -7.06 -0.12 11.86
CA GLN A 49 -7.92 1.05 12.01
C GLN A 49 -7.06 2.26 12.41
N TYR A 50 -7.32 3.40 11.80
CA TYR A 50 -6.67 4.66 12.10
C TYR A 50 -7.69 5.63 12.65
N THR A 51 -7.34 6.31 13.74
CA THR A 51 -8.09 7.43 14.30
C THR A 51 -7.14 8.59 14.46
N LEU A 52 -7.40 9.70 13.79
CA LEU A 52 -6.64 10.92 13.96
C LEU A 52 -7.57 12.00 14.51
N THR A 53 -7.15 12.62 15.62
CA THR A 53 -7.82 13.79 16.18
C THR A 53 -6.88 14.99 16.12
N THR A 54 -7.43 16.18 15.92
CA THR A 54 -6.66 17.42 15.85
C THR A 54 -7.44 18.59 16.43
N ASP A 55 -6.75 19.58 16.98
CA ASP A 55 -7.32 20.80 17.54
C ASP A 55 -7.40 21.95 16.49
N ALA A 56 -6.84 21.76 15.30
CA ALA A 56 -6.96 22.69 14.18
C ALA A 56 -7.12 21.95 12.84
N PRO A 57 -7.71 22.57 11.80
CA PRO A 57 -7.75 21.97 10.46
C PRO A 57 -6.36 21.64 9.94
N THR A 58 -6.15 20.40 9.52
CA THR A 58 -4.87 19.91 8.98
C THR A 58 -5.10 18.87 7.89
N VAL A 59 -4.05 18.52 7.17
CA VAL A 59 -4.08 17.45 6.16
C VAL A 59 -3.70 16.13 6.84
N ALA A 60 -4.43 15.06 6.51
CA ALA A 60 -4.13 13.72 7.00
C ALA A 60 -4.34 12.69 5.88
N ASN A 61 -3.33 11.88 5.63
CA ASN A 61 -3.42 10.72 4.74
C ASN A 61 -2.57 9.60 5.35
N ILE A 62 -3.22 8.69 6.06
CA ILE A 62 -2.56 7.62 6.80
C ILE A 62 -2.72 6.32 6.03
N THR A 63 -1.64 5.57 5.86
CA THR A 63 -1.63 4.27 5.20
C THR A 63 -0.79 3.25 5.95
N ASN A 64 -0.79 2.01 5.48
CA ASN A 64 0.11 0.95 5.90
C ASN A 64 0.98 0.53 4.71
N HIS A 65 2.29 0.55 4.89
CA HIS A 65 3.27 0.26 3.83
C HIS A 65 3.90 -1.12 4.01
N SER A 66 3.05 -2.16 4.21
CA SER A 66 3.53 -3.54 4.31
C SER A 66 4.01 -4.06 2.97
N TYR A 67 5.17 -4.73 2.99
CA TYR A 67 5.78 -5.42 1.85
C TYR A 67 5.39 -6.89 1.87
N PHE A 68 4.51 -7.30 0.96
CA PHE A 68 4.00 -8.67 0.90
C PHE A 68 4.76 -9.52 -0.10
N ASN A 69 5.14 -10.73 0.32
CA ASN A 69 5.50 -11.84 -0.55
C ASN A 69 4.81 -13.09 -0.01
N LEU A 70 3.73 -13.51 -0.66
CA LEU A 70 2.90 -14.62 -0.16
C LEU A 70 3.53 -16.01 -0.37
N ASN A 71 4.65 -16.10 -1.09
CA ASN A 71 5.45 -17.32 -1.14
C ASN A 71 6.44 -17.44 0.03
N GLY A 72 6.57 -16.37 0.85
CA GLY A 72 7.50 -16.26 1.98
C GLY A 72 8.51 -15.13 1.77
N HIS A 73 8.96 -14.51 2.86
CA HIS A 73 9.77 -13.29 2.80
C HIS A 73 11.10 -13.46 2.06
N ALA A 74 11.64 -14.67 1.98
CA ALA A 74 12.92 -14.97 1.33
C ALA A 74 12.78 -15.67 -0.03
N SER A 75 11.57 -15.77 -0.59
CA SER A 75 11.29 -16.51 -1.83
C SER A 75 11.64 -15.77 -3.13
N GLY A 76 12.23 -14.57 -3.03
CA GLY A 76 12.67 -13.80 -4.20
C GLY A 76 11.54 -12.99 -4.83
N SER A 77 11.38 -13.07 -6.15
CA SER A 77 10.51 -12.16 -6.91
C SER A 77 9.02 -12.45 -6.76
N VAL A 78 8.21 -11.37 -6.66
CA VAL A 78 6.74 -11.43 -6.67
C VAL A 78 6.12 -11.35 -8.07
N LEU A 79 6.93 -11.32 -9.13
CA LEU A 79 6.41 -11.16 -10.50
C LEU A 79 5.49 -12.31 -10.92
N GLY A 80 5.62 -13.49 -10.31
CA GLY A 80 4.72 -14.62 -10.49
C GLY A 80 3.42 -14.54 -9.70
N HIS A 81 3.31 -13.64 -8.71
CA HIS A 81 2.05 -13.46 -7.95
C HIS A 81 0.94 -12.98 -8.88
N ARG A 82 -0.28 -13.44 -8.61
CA ARG A 82 -1.47 -13.04 -9.37
C ARG A 82 -2.20 -11.96 -8.59
N LEU A 83 -2.52 -10.89 -9.26
CA LEU A 83 -3.19 -9.72 -8.70
C LEU A 83 -4.45 -9.39 -9.48
N SER A 84 -5.53 -9.05 -8.78
CA SER A 84 -6.65 -8.30 -9.33
C SER A 84 -6.94 -7.08 -8.46
N LEU A 85 -7.36 -5.98 -9.08
CA LEU A 85 -7.76 -4.73 -8.43
C LEU A 85 -9.14 -4.30 -8.90
N ALA A 86 -10.04 -4.00 -7.97
CA ALA A 86 -11.36 -3.44 -8.25
C ALA A 86 -11.25 -1.93 -8.56
N ALA A 87 -10.43 -1.59 -9.54
CA ALA A 87 -10.07 -0.21 -9.85
C ALA A 87 -10.11 0.06 -11.35
N PRO A 88 -11.08 0.85 -11.86
CA PRO A 88 -11.19 1.17 -13.28
C PRO A 88 -10.22 2.24 -13.78
N ALA A 89 -9.51 2.92 -12.89
CA ALA A 89 -8.57 4.00 -13.22
C ALA A 89 -7.42 4.07 -12.23
N TYR A 90 -6.36 4.76 -12.60
CA TYR A 90 -5.27 5.17 -11.72
C TYR A 90 -5.04 6.68 -11.85
N LEU A 91 -4.34 7.27 -10.87
CA LEU A 91 -3.95 8.68 -10.90
C LEU A 91 -2.74 8.86 -11.82
N GLU A 92 -2.84 9.81 -12.75
CA GLU A 92 -1.70 10.22 -13.57
C GLU A 92 -0.68 10.96 -12.72
N THR A 93 0.59 10.70 -12.98
CA THR A 93 1.71 11.46 -12.38
C THR A 93 2.47 12.21 -13.46
N ASP A 94 3.05 13.34 -13.11
CA ASP A 94 4.00 14.07 -13.96
C ASP A 94 5.39 13.41 -13.95
N ALA A 95 6.37 13.99 -14.64
CA ALA A 95 7.74 13.47 -14.73
C ALA A 95 8.47 13.43 -13.36
N GLY A 96 7.99 14.13 -12.37
CA GLY A 96 8.48 14.12 -10.99
C GLY A 96 7.78 13.09 -10.10
N SER A 97 6.89 12.26 -10.67
CA SER A 97 6.02 11.33 -9.94
C SER A 97 4.99 12.01 -9.03
N ILE A 98 4.69 13.29 -9.29
CA ILE A 98 3.66 14.03 -8.57
C ILE A 98 2.32 13.83 -9.26
N PRO A 99 1.23 13.53 -8.53
CA PRO A 99 -0.10 13.40 -9.11
C PRO A 99 -0.56 14.68 -9.81
N THR A 100 -1.15 14.55 -10.99
CA THR A 100 -1.69 15.68 -11.76
C THR A 100 -3.16 15.97 -11.47
N GLY A 101 -3.79 15.15 -10.62
CA GLY A 101 -5.23 15.17 -10.37
C GLY A 101 -6.06 14.45 -11.45
N ARG A 102 -5.47 14.04 -12.56
CA ARG A 102 -6.17 13.31 -13.64
C ARG A 102 -6.27 11.83 -13.33
N LYS A 103 -7.45 11.26 -13.62
CA LYS A 103 -7.71 9.82 -13.53
C LYS A 103 -7.65 9.21 -14.94
N ILE A 104 -6.77 8.24 -15.12
CA ILE A 104 -6.56 7.55 -16.40
C ILE A 104 -7.23 6.18 -16.33
N ALA A 105 -8.10 5.87 -17.29
CA ALA A 105 -8.74 4.55 -17.38
C ALA A 105 -7.69 3.45 -17.60
N VAL A 106 -7.82 2.34 -16.88
CA VAL A 106 -6.88 1.20 -17.01
C VAL A 106 -7.21 0.32 -18.22
N ALA A 107 -8.45 0.30 -18.67
CA ALA A 107 -8.93 -0.61 -19.72
C ALA A 107 -8.09 -0.56 -20.98
N GLY A 108 -7.63 -1.73 -21.43
CA GLY A 108 -6.78 -1.86 -22.63
C GLY A 108 -5.34 -1.40 -22.45
N THR A 109 -4.89 -1.15 -21.23
CA THR A 109 -3.51 -0.74 -20.92
C THR A 109 -2.79 -1.80 -20.06
N PRO A 110 -1.45 -1.74 -19.97
CA PRO A 110 -0.70 -2.59 -19.02
C PRO A 110 -1.08 -2.41 -17.56
N MET A 111 -1.72 -1.27 -17.21
CA MET A 111 -2.18 -0.95 -15.86
C MET A 111 -3.46 -1.70 -15.48
N ASP A 112 -4.11 -2.42 -16.40
CA ASP A 112 -5.38 -3.10 -16.15
C ASP A 112 -5.21 -4.37 -15.33
N PHE A 113 -5.69 -4.35 -14.08
CA PHE A 113 -5.81 -5.48 -13.15
C PHE A 113 -7.27 -5.77 -12.79
N THR A 114 -8.23 -5.27 -13.54
CA THR A 114 -9.65 -5.58 -13.31
C THR A 114 -9.94 -7.07 -13.46
N GLU A 115 -9.19 -7.74 -14.35
CA GLU A 115 -9.10 -9.21 -14.42
C GLU A 115 -7.77 -9.67 -13.83
N GLU A 116 -7.82 -10.80 -13.10
CA GLU A 116 -6.63 -11.37 -12.43
C GLU A 116 -5.53 -11.72 -13.44
N LYS A 117 -4.34 -11.16 -13.24
CA LYS A 117 -3.14 -11.47 -14.03
C LYS A 117 -1.90 -11.55 -13.16
N THR A 118 -0.82 -12.14 -13.69
CA THR A 118 0.48 -12.08 -13.01
C THR A 118 1.04 -10.66 -13.03
N ILE A 119 1.65 -10.23 -11.93
CA ILE A 119 2.27 -8.89 -11.80
C ILE A 119 3.31 -8.69 -12.91
N GLY A 120 4.10 -9.74 -13.21
CA GLY A 120 5.17 -9.68 -14.20
C GLY A 120 4.71 -9.64 -15.66
N ARG A 121 3.41 -9.90 -15.94
CA ARG A 121 2.92 -10.01 -17.32
C ARG A 121 3.24 -8.78 -18.17
N ASP A 122 2.98 -7.61 -17.60
CA ASP A 122 3.06 -6.35 -18.34
C ASP A 122 4.03 -5.33 -17.70
N ILE A 123 4.76 -5.71 -16.63
CA ILE A 123 5.58 -4.77 -15.84
C ILE A 123 6.68 -4.08 -16.67
N ASN A 124 7.16 -4.73 -17.71
CA ASN A 124 8.18 -4.22 -18.64
C ASN A 124 7.59 -3.70 -19.96
N ALA A 125 6.28 -3.50 -20.04
CA ALA A 125 5.65 -2.98 -21.27
C ALA A 125 6.19 -1.58 -21.61
N ASP A 126 6.18 -1.29 -22.92
CA ASP A 126 6.51 0.06 -23.43
C ASP A 126 5.36 1.03 -23.12
N TYR A 127 5.20 1.35 -21.85
CA TYR A 127 4.16 2.22 -21.33
C TYR A 127 4.78 3.32 -20.45
N PRO A 128 4.49 4.60 -20.72
CA PRO A 128 5.19 5.72 -20.05
C PRO A 128 5.18 5.64 -18.53
N ALA A 129 4.03 5.37 -17.91
CA ALA A 129 3.92 5.29 -16.46
C ALA A 129 4.80 4.18 -15.86
N LEU A 130 4.83 2.98 -16.47
CA LEU A 130 5.67 1.88 -16.01
C LEU A 130 7.16 2.17 -16.16
N LYS A 131 7.56 2.81 -17.27
CA LYS A 131 8.95 3.20 -17.50
C LYS A 131 9.43 4.21 -16.47
N GLN A 132 8.60 5.19 -16.14
CA GLN A 132 8.93 6.24 -15.18
C GLN A 132 9.27 5.67 -13.80
N CYS A 133 8.50 4.68 -13.35
CA CYS A 133 8.65 4.07 -12.02
C CYS A 133 9.43 2.75 -12.05
N SER A 134 9.93 2.30 -13.19
CA SER A 134 10.57 0.98 -13.35
C SER A 134 9.68 -0.16 -12.86
N GLY A 135 8.37 -0.07 -13.07
CA GLY A 135 7.34 -0.99 -12.60
C GLY A 135 6.09 -0.26 -12.13
N TYR A 136 5.26 -0.94 -11.33
CA TYR A 136 4.08 -0.31 -10.75
C TYR A 136 4.47 0.50 -9.52
N ASP A 137 4.01 1.75 -9.48
CA ASP A 137 4.10 2.67 -8.34
C ASP A 137 3.03 3.76 -8.54
N HIS A 138 1.76 3.35 -8.47
CA HIS A 138 0.65 4.20 -8.86
C HIS A 138 -0.53 4.03 -7.92
N CYS A 139 -1.21 5.14 -7.63
CA CYS A 139 -2.45 5.14 -6.86
C CYS A 139 -3.63 4.78 -7.78
N TYR A 140 -4.23 3.63 -7.54
CA TYR A 140 -5.44 3.17 -8.22
C TYR A 140 -6.67 3.74 -7.55
N VAL A 141 -7.67 4.11 -8.36
CA VAL A 141 -8.91 4.72 -7.92
C VAL A 141 -9.93 3.63 -7.64
N ILE A 142 -10.33 3.49 -6.38
CA ILE A 142 -11.35 2.53 -5.95
C ILE A 142 -12.72 3.18 -6.06
N ALA A 143 -13.64 2.50 -6.71
CA ALA A 143 -15.02 2.93 -6.80
C ALA A 143 -15.77 2.70 -5.46
N ASP A 144 -16.91 3.36 -5.32
CA ASP A 144 -17.83 3.26 -4.19
C ASP A 144 -17.27 3.82 -2.85
N SER A 145 -18.00 3.60 -1.76
CA SER A 145 -17.68 4.07 -0.42
C SER A 145 -17.98 2.98 0.63
N GLY A 146 -17.52 3.19 1.85
CA GLY A 146 -17.61 2.21 2.92
C GLY A 146 -16.57 1.10 2.79
N LEU A 147 -16.61 0.12 3.69
CA LEU A 147 -15.67 -1.02 3.65
C LEU A 147 -16.03 -1.92 2.48
N ARG A 148 -15.09 -2.09 1.55
CA ARG A 148 -15.31 -2.86 0.32
C ARG A 148 -14.04 -3.57 -0.14
N HIS A 149 -14.26 -4.61 -0.94
CA HIS A 149 -13.20 -5.32 -1.63
C HIS A 149 -12.41 -4.40 -2.57
N THR A 150 -11.10 -4.55 -2.56
CA THR A 150 -10.17 -3.73 -3.36
C THR A 150 -9.24 -4.59 -4.19
N ALA A 151 -8.68 -5.64 -3.61
CA ALA A 151 -7.67 -6.47 -4.27
C ALA A 151 -7.73 -7.93 -3.84
N TRP A 152 -7.35 -8.81 -4.77
CA TRP A 152 -6.88 -10.15 -4.48
C TRP A 152 -5.43 -10.28 -4.87
N LEU A 153 -4.60 -10.80 -3.97
CA LEU A 153 -3.21 -11.18 -4.24
C LEU A 153 -3.03 -12.66 -3.92
N THR A 154 -2.44 -13.43 -4.84
CA THR A 154 -2.21 -14.87 -4.66
C THR A 154 -0.75 -15.23 -4.89
N GLY A 155 -0.14 -15.92 -3.93
CA GLY A 155 1.19 -16.51 -4.05
C GLY A 155 1.11 -17.85 -4.78
N PRO A 156 1.76 -18.01 -5.95
CA PRO A 156 1.58 -19.20 -6.79
C PRO A 156 2.20 -20.47 -6.18
N GLU A 157 3.20 -20.37 -5.31
CA GLU A 157 3.89 -21.52 -4.74
C GLU A 157 3.20 -22.03 -3.47
N THR A 158 2.72 -21.13 -2.62
CA THR A 158 2.05 -21.49 -1.36
C THR A 158 0.56 -21.69 -1.50
N GLY A 159 -0.05 -21.08 -2.53
CA GLY A 159 -1.50 -21.01 -2.67
C GLY A 159 -2.17 -20.03 -1.69
N ILE A 160 -1.40 -19.32 -0.88
CA ILE A 160 -1.94 -18.29 0.02
C ILE A 160 -2.58 -17.19 -0.84
N ARG A 161 -3.81 -16.84 -0.48
CA ARG A 161 -4.57 -15.77 -1.12
C ARG A 161 -4.94 -14.72 -0.08
N MET A 162 -4.57 -13.48 -0.33
CA MET A 162 -4.89 -12.33 0.52
C MET A 162 -5.96 -11.47 -0.16
N GLU A 163 -7.01 -11.17 0.58
CA GLU A 163 -7.99 -10.16 0.22
C GLU A 163 -7.67 -8.85 0.92
N THR A 164 -7.74 -7.75 0.19
CA THR A 164 -7.66 -6.40 0.74
C THR A 164 -9.04 -5.75 0.67
N LEU A 165 -9.51 -5.27 1.82
CA LEU A 165 -10.71 -4.45 1.94
C LEU A 165 -10.32 -3.09 2.50
N THR A 166 -11.00 -2.02 2.07
CA THR A 166 -10.71 -0.67 2.56
C THR A 166 -11.93 0.22 2.57
N THR A 167 -11.89 1.25 3.42
CA THR A 167 -12.81 2.40 3.37
C THR A 167 -12.23 3.55 2.54
N GLN A 168 -10.95 3.48 2.15
CA GLN A 168 -10.23 4.55 1.48
C GLN A 168 -10.51 4.60 -0.03
N PRO A 169 -10.46 5.78 -0.68
CA PRO A 169 -10.76 5.94 -2.11
C PRO A 169 -9.67 5.45 -3.05
N GLY A 170 -8.47 5.22 -2.56
CA GLY A 170 -7.31 4.81 -3.34
C GLY A 170 -6.56 3.63 -2.76
N VAL A 171 -5.80 2.96 -3.62
CA VAL A 171 -4.78 1.98 -3.23
C VAL A 171 -3.53 2.21 -4.07
N GLN A 172 -2.41 2.47 -3.41
CA GLN A 172 -1.11 2.47 -4.07
C GLN A 172 -0.69 1.03 -4.32
N LEU A 173 -0.44 0.70 -5.58
CA LEU A 173 0.24 -0.53 -5.98
C LEU A 173 1.71 -0.20 -6.21
N TYR A 174 2.58 -0.75 -5.35
CA TYR A 174 4.02 -0.61 -5.49
C TYR A 174 4.70 -1.97 -5.55
N THR A 175 5.54 -2.19 -6.54
CA THR A 175 6.20 -3.49 -6.78
C THR A 175 7.66 -3.52 -6.33
N SER A 176 8.00 -2.76 -5.29
CA SER A 176 9.36 -2.64 -4.71
C SER A 176 10.45 -2.40 -5.76
N ASN A 177 10.16 -1.51 -6.70
CA ASN A 177 10.98 -1.23 -7.89
C ASN A 177 12.41 -0.77 -7.54
N PHE A 178 12.58 -0.09 -6.40
CA PHE A 178 13.84 0.50 -5.96
C PHE A 178 14.41 -0.17 -4.70
N LEU A 179 13.78 -1.25 -4.25
CA LEU A 179 14.24 -1.94 -3.04
C LEU A 179 15.63 -2.55 -3.26
N LYS A 180 16.53 -2.23 -2.34
CA LYS A 180 17.89 -2.76 -2.29
C LYS A 180 18.24 -3.03 -0.84
N SER A 181 18.44 -4.29 -0.47
CA SER A 181 18.98 -4.57 0.84
C SER A 181 20.51 -4.41 0.83
N ALA A 182 20.99 -3.50 1.67
CA ALA A 182 22.43 -3.27 1.83
C ALA A 182 23.10 -4.28 2.75
N THR A 183 22.32 -4.98 3.59
CA THR A 183 22.79 -5.92 4.61
C THR A 183 21.84 -7.11 4.68
N ALA A 184 22.24 -8.18 5.36
CA ALA A 184 21.36 -9.29 5.68
C ALA A 184 20.15 -8.79 6.50
N CYS A 185 18.95 -9.10 6.02
CA CYS A 185 17.70 -8.80 6.68
C CYS A 185 17.26 -9.99 7.56
N LYS A 186 15.95 -10.10 7.86
CA LYS A 186 15.39 -11.19 8.65
C LYS A 186 15.90 -12.55 8.14
N ASP A 187 16.34 -13.41 9.05
CA ASP A 187 16.86 -14.76 8.78
C ASP A 187 18.02 -14.80 7.75
N GLY A 188 18.78 -13.71 7.63
CA GLY A 188 19.89 -13.60 6.69
C GLY A 188 19.45 -13.38 5.22
N ALA A 189 18.18 -13.17 4.96
CA ALA A 189 17.67 -12.92 3.62
C ALA A 189 18.16 -11.58 3.04
N SER A 190 18.15 -11.48 1.72
CA SER A 190 18.35 -10.23 0.98
C SER A 190 17.12 -9.92 0.14
N TYR A 191 16.70 -8.66 0.15
CA TYR A 191 15.56 -8.20 -0.65
C TYR A 191 16.06 -7.26 -1.75
N GLY A 192 15.55 -7.44 -2.94
CA GLY A 192 15.91 -6.65 -4.12
C GLY A 192 14.70 -6.16 -4.88
N GLN A 193 14.94 -5.67 -6.07
CA GLN A 193 13.88 -5.25 -6.97
C GLN A 193 12.86 -6.37 -7.18
N TYR A 194 11.57 -6.03 -7.08
CA TYR A 194 10.43 -6.93 -7.24
C TYR A 194 10.37 -8.09 -6.22
N SER A 195 10.99 -7.96 -5.06
CA SER A 195 10.92 -9.00 -4.02
C SER A 195 9.66 -8.91 -3.15
N ALA A 196 8.88 -7.86 -3.29
CA ALA A 196 7.62 -7.69 -2.59
C ALA A 196 6.64 -6.81 -3.39
N VAL A 197 5.37 -6.84 -2.97
CA VAL A 197 4.33 -5.93 -3.44
C VAL A 197 3.68 -5.24 -2.24
N CYS A 198 3.43 -3.94 -2.37
CA CYS A 198 2.68 -3.15 -1.40
C CYS A 198 1.30 -2.83 -1.96
N LEU A 199 0.30 -2.89 -1.11
CA LEU A 199 -1.08 -2.46 -1.36
C LEU A 199 -1.45 -1.45 -0.26
N GLU A 200 -1.23 -0.18 -0.55
CA GLU A 200 -1.33 0.90 0.45
C GLU A 200 -2.65 1.61 0.27
N THR A 201 -3.62 1.26 1.11
CA THR A 201 -4.95 1.87 1.05
C THR A 201 -4.90 3.25 1.71
N GLN A 202 -5.36 4.30 1.00
CA GLN A 202 -5.11 5.69 1.36
C GLN A 202 -6.09 6.64 0.69
N ASP A 203 -6.11 7.90 1.12
CA ASP A 203 -6.66 8.99 0.33
C ASP A 203 -5.77 9.26 -0.90
N PHE A 204 -6.29 10.01 -1.87
CA PHE A 204 -5.48 10.34 -3.03
C PHE A 204 -4.30 11.23 -2.61
N PRO A 205 -3.08 10.89 -3.05
CA PRO A 205 -1.94 11.77 -2.84
C PRO A 205 -2.13 13.05 -3.66
N ASP A 206 -1.63 14.16 -3.11
CA ASP A 206 -1.71 15.51 -3.71
C ASP A 206 -0.29 16.01 -4.01
#